data_ae895efebdad2834664db2231302164f
#
_entry.id   ae895efebdad2834664db2231302164f
#
_cell.length_a   1.000
_cell.length_b   1.000
_cell.length_c   1.000
_cell.angle_alpha   90.00
_cell.angle_beta   90.00
_cell.angle_gamma   90.00
#
_symmetry.space_group_name_H-M   'P 1'
#
loop_
_entity.id
_entity.type
_entity.pdbx_description
1 polymer ?
#
loop_
_entity_poly.entity_id
_entity_poly.type
_entity_poly.pdbx_seq_one_letter_code
_entity_poly.pdbx_strand_id
1 'polypeptide(L)'
;GLWKHIADNYGETVISNILYMAKVSRNIDNATLFVMGISMKNLWKECYESFEHKYDDKDSTKTLPREKLVLIKPKATRVYEHLKVSPDGNKVLYTTNEMGQIKLFLYDGLTNKTKRIFKADHKIDRTADHSYPVLAWHPSGNLFSYLIERKGYLVMNTYELQTKTKTKRNIIGFEKILDFSYNSTGKY
;
A
#
# COMPACT_ATOMS: atom_id res chain seq x y z
N GLY A 1 -8.85 -17.06 -3.20
CA GLY A 1 -8.48 -17.52 -1.87
C GLY A 1 -9.23 -18.82 -1.48
N LEU A 2 -9.33 -19.10 -0.18
CA LEU A 2 -9.82 -20.35 0.38
C LEU A 2 -11.18 -20.81 -0.16
N TRP A 3 -12.18 -19.94 -0.21
CA TRP A 3 -13.51 -20.28 -0.73
C TRP A 3 -13.48 -20.72 -2.20
N LYS A 4 -12.63 -20.10 -3.00
CA LYS A 4 -12.46 -20.54 -4.39
C LYS A 4 -11.80 -21.92 -4.47
N HIS A 5 -10.80 -22.19 -3.63
CA HIS A 5 -10.16 -23.49 -3.52
C HIS A 5 -11.17 -24.58 -3.14
N ILE A 6 -12.05 -24.30 -2.17
CA ILE A 6 -13.14 -25.22 -1.79
C ILE A 6 -14.10 -25.45 -2.96
N ALA A 7 -14.55 -24.39 -3.62
CA ALA A 7 -15.46 -24.51 -4.77
C ALA A 7 -14.86 -25.34 -5.91
N ASP A 8 -13.60 -25.08 -6.23
CA ASP A 8 -12.91 -25.72 -7.36
C ASP A 8 -12.61 -27.22 -7.09
N ASN A 9 -12.31 -27.61 -5.84
CA ASN A 9 -11.88 -28.97 -5.51
C ASN A 9 -12.97 -29.83 -4.85
N TYR A 10 -13.91 -29.21 -4.13
CA TYR A 10 -14.93 -29.91 -3.34
C TYR A 10 -16.37 -29.57 -3.77
N GLY A 11 -16.51 -28.57 -4.66
CA GLY A 11 -17.80 -28.12 -5.17
C GLY A 11 -18.42 -26.95 -4.38
N GLU A 12 -19.23 -26.15 -5.07
CA GLU A 12 -19.84 -24.93 -4.49
C GLU A 12 -20.82 -25.23 -3.36
N THR A 13 -21.53 -26.36 -3.43
CA THR A 13 -22.51 -26.75 -2.41
C THR A 13 -21.88 -26.96 -1.03
N VAL A 14 -20.61 -27.35 -0.98
CA VAL A 14 -19.87 -27.55 0.26
C VAL A 14 -19.77 -26.23 1.04
N ILE A 15 -19.61 -25.11 0.36
CA ILE A 15 -19.56 -23.79 0.99
C ILE A 15 -20.85 -23.49 1.76
N SER A 16 -21.99 -23.71 1.11
CA SER A 16 -23.31 -23.50 1.73
C SER A 16 -23.49 -24.39 2.96
N ASN A 17 -23.04 -25.63 2.89
CA ASN A 17 -23.11 -26.57 4.00
C ASN A 17 -22.21 -26.16 5.17
N ILE A 18 -20.98 -25.70 4.89
CA ILE A 18 -20.08 -25.18 5.92
C ILE A 18 -20.71 -23.98 6.61
N LEU A 19 -21.27 -23.02 5.86
CA LEU A 19 -21.90 -21.82 6.42
C LEU A 19 -23.13 -22.17 7.27
N TYR A 20 -23.95 -23.11 6.82
CA TYR A 20 -25.08 -23.60 7.59
C TYR A 20 -24.63 -24.24 8.91
N MET A 21 -23.67 -25.15 8.85
CA MET A 21 -23.12 -25.81 10.05
C MET A 21 -22.39 -24.86 10.97
N ALA A 22 -21.70 -23.83 10.43
CA ALA A 22 -21.07 -22.79 11.22
C ALA A 22 -22.09 -21.96 12.01
N LYS A 23 -23.26 -21.71 11.43
CA LYS A 23 -24.37 -21.05 12.12
C LYS A 23 -24.91 -21.93 13.28
N VAL A 24 -25.03 -23.24 13.07
CA VAL A 24 -25.52 -24.19 14.08
C VAL A 24 -24.51 -24.38 15.20
N SER A 25 -23.25 -24.64 14.84
CA SER A 25 -22.17 -24.93 15.81
C SER A 25 -21.54 -23.65 16.43
N ARG A 26 -21.85 -22.48 15.86
CA ARG A 26 -21.21 -21.18 16.19
C ARG A 26 -19.68 -21.20 16.09
N ASN A 27 -19.16 -22.10 15.27
CA ASN A 27 -17.73 -22.29 15.08
C ASN A 27 -17.44 -22.80 13.67
N ILE A 28 -16.64 -22.06 12.91
CA ILE A 28 -16.32 -22.38 11.53
C ILE A 28 -15.36 -23.58 11.42
N ASP A 29 -14.45 -23.76 12.38
CA ASP A 29 -13.50 -24.87 12.39
C ASP A 29 -14.23 -26.20 12.58
N ASN A 30 -15.16 -26.24 13.54
CA ASN A 30 -15.99 -27.41 13.77
C ASN A 30 -16.91 -27.71 12.57
N ALA A 31 -17.47 -26.67 11.97
CA ALA A 31 -18.30 -26.80 10.78
C ALA A 31 -17.53 -27.39 9.59
N THR A 32 -16.32 -26.88 9.35
CA THR A 32 -15.45 -27.38 8.29
C THR A 32 -15.08 -28.84 8.53
N LEU A 33 -14.67 -29.17 9.74
CA LEU A 33 -14.35 -30.56 10.11
C LEU A 33 -15.55 -31.49 9.94
N PHE A 34 -16.76 -31.06 10.33
CA PHE A 34 -17.99 -31.85 10.21
C PHE A 34 -18.40 -32.10 8.75
N VAL A 35 -18.34 -31.04 7.92
CA VAL A 35 -18.81 -31.11 6.53
C VAL A 35 -17.79 -31.77 5.60
N MET A 36 -16.50 -31.48 5.80
CA MET A 36 -15.42 -31.91 4.90
C MET A 36 -14.56 -33.04 5.46
N GLY A 37 -14.64 -33.33 6.76
CA GLY A 37 -13.75 -34.28 7.42
C GLY A 37 -12.31 -33.77 7.57
N ILE A 38 -12.05 -32.51 7.22
CA ILE A 38 -10.72 -31.90 7.22
C ILE A 38 -10.72 -30.72 8.19
N SER A 39 -9.68 -30.60 9.03
CA SER A 39 -9.55 -29.44 9.91
C SER A 39 -9.24 -28.18 9.11
N MET A 40 -9.71 -27.02 9.58
CA MET A 40 -9.43 -25.73 8.95
C MET A 40 -7.92 -25.52 8.74
N LYS A 41 -7.09 -25.93 9.69
CA LYS A 41 -5.63 -25.84 9.59
C LYS A 41 -5.08 -26.64 8.40
N ASN A 42 -5.55 -27.87 8.21
CA ASN A 42 -5.12 -28.72 7.10
C ASN A 42 -5.66 -28.21 5.76
N LEU A 43 -6.89 -27.71 5.74
CA LEU A 43 -7.47 -27.06 4.57
C LEU A 43 -6.70 -25.81 4.13
N TRP A 44 -6.25 -24.99 5.08
CA TRP A 44 -5.37 -23.86 4.77
C TRP A 44 -4.03 -24.29 4.19
N LYS A 45 -3.45 -25.36 4.71
CA LYS A 45 -2.19 -25.91 4.20
C LYS A 45 -2.34 -26.40 2.76
N GLU A 46 -3.38 -27.18 2.50
CA GLU A 46 -3.72 -27.69 1.16
C GLU A 46 -3.96 -26.52 0.17
N CYS A 47 -4.73 -25.53 0.59
CA CYS A 47 -5.00 -24.34 -0.19
C CYS A 47 -3.70 -23.59 -0.53
N TYR A 48 -2.81 -23.41 0.44
CA TYR A 48 -1.53 -22.74 0.24
C TYR A 48 -0.64 -23.51 -0.74
N GLU A 49 -0.45 -24.81 -0.55
CA GLU A 49 0.31 -25.68 -1.43
C GLU A 49 -0.23 -25.67 -2.87
N SER A 50 -1.55 -25.71 -3.02
CA SER A 50 -2.21 -25.62 -4.34
C SER A 50 -1.92 -24.29 -5.05
N PHE A 51 -1.95 -23.19 -4.31
CA PHE A 51 -1.61 -21.87 -4.88
C PHE A 51 -0.13 -21.73 -5.15
N GLU A 52 0.75 -22.22 -4.29
CA GLU A 52 2.20 -22.21 -4.48
C GLU A 52 2.55 -22.90 -5.80
N HIS A 53 2.13 -24.13 -6.02
CA HIS A 53 2.33 -24.82 -7.29
C HIS A 53 1.78 -24.06 -8.50
N LYS A 54 0.59 -23.50 -8.38
CA LYS A 54 -0.03 -22.76 -9.48
C LYS A 54 0.72 -21.48 -9.85
N TYR A 55 1.39 -20.85 -8.90
CA TYR A 55 2.09 -19.58 -9.13
C TYR A 55 3.57 -19.79 -9.39
N ASP A 56 4.22 -20.83 -8.86
CA ASP A 56 5.61 -21.15 -9.14
C ASP A 56 5.86 -21.38 -10.63
N ASP A 57 4.96 -22.10 -11.31
CA ASP A 57 5.05 -22.29 -12.76
C ASP A 57 4.99 -20.97 -13.54
N LYS A 58 4.20 -19.99 -13.03
CA LYS A 58 4.08 -18.67 -13.64
C LYS A 58 5.23 -17.74 -13.29
N ASP A 59 5.79 -17.90 -12.11
CA ASP A 59 6.88 -17.04 -11.62
C ASP A 59 8.24 -17.50 -12.12
N SER A 60 8.41 -18.79 -12.48
CA SER A 60 9.62 -19.32 -13.11
C SER A 60 9.99 -18.62 -14.43
N THR A 61 8.99 -18.05 -15.12
CA THR A 61 9.19 -17.29 -16.36
C THR A 61 9.46 -15.80 -16.14
N LYS A 62 9.34 -15.31 -14.89
CA LYS A 62 9.55 -13.90 -14.57
C LYS A 62 10.95 -13.66 -14.03
N THR A 63 11.59 -12.62 -14.54
CA THR A 63 12.85 -12.14 -13.98
C THR A 63 12.60 -11.31 -12.73
N LEU A 64 13.13 -11.73 -11.60
CA LEU A 64 13.14 -10.92 -10.40
C LEU A 64 14.10 -9.73 -10.54
N PRO A 65 13.75 -8.56 -10.00
CA PRO A 65 14.69 -7.44 -9.95
C PRO A 65 15.99 -7.88 -9.25
N ARG A 66 17.13 -7.67 -9.92
CA ARG A 66 18.43 -8.12 -9.40
C ARG A 66 18.86 -7.39 -8.13
N GLU A 67 18.44 -6.12 -8.00
CA GLU A 67 18.86 -5.25 -6.89
C GLU A 67 17.69 -4.48 -6.30
N LYS A 68 17.73 -4.29 -5.00
CA LYS A 68 16.80 -3.37 -4.31
C LYS A 68 17.30 -1.95 -4.46
N LEU A 69 16.50 -1.07 -5.05
CA LEU A 69 16.82 0.34 -5.21
C LEU A 69 17.04 1.04 -3.85
N VAL A 70 16.32 0.61 -2.84
CA VAL A 70 16.38 1.18 -1.48
C VAL A 70 16.59 0.06 -0.48
N LEU A 71 17.73 0.12 0.23
CA LEU A 71 18.09 -0.86 1.26
C LEU A 71 17.42 -0.52 2.60
N ILE A 72 16.09 -0.60 2.66
CA ILE A 72 15.35 -0.41 3.91
C ILE A 72 15.02 -1.77 4.50
N LYS A 73 15.34 -1.95 5.79
CA LYS A 73 14.92 -3.14 6.53
C LYS A 73 13.40 -3.07 6.75
N PRO A 74 12.63 -4.05 6.26
CA PRO A 74 11.19 -4.06 6.48
C PRO A 74 10.88 -4.20 7.97
N LYS A 75 9.86 -3.48 8.44
CA LYS A 75 9.28 -3.64 9.76
C LYS A 75 7.86 -4.17 9.61
N ALA A 76 7.48 -5.17 10.39
CA ALA A 76 6.18 -5.81 10.31
C ALA A 76 4.99 -4.84 10.47
N THR A 77 5.18 -3.75 11.25
CA THR A 77 4.13 -2.74 11.52
C THR A 77 4.14 -1.55 10.56
N ARG A 78 5.02 -1.57 9.55
CA ARG A 78 5.20 -0.43 8.64
C ARG A 78 4.77 -0.81 7.23
N VAL A 79 3.79 -0.08 6.71
CA VAL A 79 3.37 -0.15 5.30
C VAL A 79 4.07 0.94 4.51
N TYR A 80 4.53 0.61 3.30
CA TYR A 80 5.14 1.55 2.35
C TYR A 80 4.14 1.82 1.23
N GLU A 81 3.88 3.10 0.96
CA GLU A 81 2.84 3.55 0.03
C GLU A 81 3.33 4.72 -0.81
N HIS A 82 2.58 5.06 -1.86
CA HIS A 82 2.78 6.26 -2.69
C HIS A 82 4.21 6.43 -3.21
N LEU A 83 4.77 5.38 -3.80
CA LEU A 83 6.10 5.46 -4.38
C LEU A 83 6.07 6.22 -5.72
N LYS A 84 6.89 7.27 -5.84
CA LYS A 84 7.06 8.07 -7.07
C LYS A 84 8.55 8.30 -7.33
N VAL A 85 9.01 7.85 -8.50
CA VAL A 85 10.41 8.04 -8.95
C VAL A 85 10.54 9.40 -9.63
N SER A 86 11.66 10.08 -9.42
CA SER A 86 11.96 11.34 -10.11
C SER A 86 12.16 11.14 -11.61
N PRO A 87 11.97 12.16 -12.46
CA PRO A 87 12.13 12.06 -13.91
C PRO A 87 13.51 11.59 -14.35
N ASP A 88 14.56 11.91 -13.58
CA ASP A 88 15.95 11.48 -13.82
C ASP A 88 16.26 10.06 -13.29
N GLY A 89 15.30 9.39 -12.63
CA GLY A 89 15.48 8.06 -12.06
C GLY A 89 16.32 7.99 -10.77
N ASN A 90 16.95 9.11 -10.34
CA ASN A 90 17.93 9.10 -9.25
C ASN A 90 17.31 9.24 -7.86
N LYS A 91 16.11 9.75 -7.75
CA LYS A 91 15.43 10.01 -6.47
C LYS A 91 14.08 9.33 -6.39
N VAL A 92 13.71 8.96 -5.19
CA VAL A 92 12.43 8.30 -4.91
C VAL A 92 11.73 9.00 -3.75
N LEU A 93 10.48 9.38 -3.98
CA LEU A 93 9.55 9.75 -2.92
C LEU A 93 8.74 8.53 -2.52
N TYR A 94 8.59 8.33 -1.24
CA TYR A 94 7.70 7.28 -0.72
C TYR A 94 7.14 7.68 0.63
N THR A 95 5.99 7.13 0.95
CA THR A 95 5.38 7.30 2.27
C THR A 95 5.48 6.02 3.07
N THR A 96 5.45 6.18 4.37
CA THR A 96 5.31 5.07 5.30
C THR A 96 4.15 5.35 6.23
N ASN A 97 3.35 4.33 6.47
CA ASN A 97 2.33 4.33 7.48
C ASN A 97 2.72 3.32 8.57
N GLU A 98 2.88 3.78 9.79
CA GLU A 98 3.22 2.95 10.94
C GLU A 98 2.16 3.21 12.02
N MET A 99 1.17 2.33 12.08
CA MET A 99 0.04 2.45 13.02
C MET A 99 -0.68 3.81 12.94
N GLY A 100 -0.95 4.30 11.72
CA GLY A 100 -1.59 5.61 11.49
C GLY A 100 -0.64 6.81 11.49
N GLN A 101 0.62 6.65 11.87
CA GLN A 101 1.62 7.69 11.74
C GLN A 101 2.21 7.70 10.33
N ILE A 102 1.85 8.70 9.53
CA ILE A 102 2.31 8.82 8.15
C ILE A 102 3.55 9.71 8.07
N LYS A 103 4.56 9.24 7.34
CA LYS A 103 5.80 9.96 7.08
C LYS A 103 6.10 9.95 5.59
N LEU A 104 6.53 11.08 5.04
CA LEU A 104 7.03 11.21 3.68
C LEU A 104 8.55 11.28 3.70
N PHE A 105 9.19 10.47 2.87
CA PHE A 105 10.63 10.41 2.71
C PHE A 105 11.05 10.69 1.27
N LEU A 106 12.20 11.33 1.15
CA LEU A 106 12.96 11.46 -0.08
C LEU A 106 14.21 10.61 0.05
N TYR A 107 14.38 9.64 -0.81
CA TYR A 107 15.59 8.87 -1.00
C TYR A 107 16.36 9.42 -2.19
N ASP A 108 17.65 9.58 -2.04
CA ASP A 108 18.58 9.97 -3.09
C ASP A 108 19.51 8.80 -3.39
N GLY A 109 19.38 8.22 -4.59
CA GLY A 109 20.14 7.06 -5.03
C GLY A 109 21.62 7.34 -5.27
N LEU A 110 21.97 8.58 -5.62
CA LEU A 110 23.38 8.95 -5.86
C LEU A 110 24.16 9.04 -4.55
N THR A 111 23.54 9.58 -3.50
CA THR A 111 24.18 9.73 -2.19
C THR A 111 23.83 8.62 -1.21
N ASN A 112 22.92 7.75 -1.58
CA ASN A 112 22.35 6.67 -0.77
C ASN A 112 21.80 7.16 0.59
N LYS A 113 21.22 8.38 0.60
CA LYS A 113 20.67 9.02 1.79
C LYS A 113 19.17 9.17 1.72
N THR A 114 18.54 8.99 2.87
CA THR A 114 17.10 9.20 3.04
C THR A 114 16.85 10.40 3.94
N LYS A 115 16.01 11.33 3.50
CA LYS A 115 15.56 12.49 4.26
C LYS A 115 14.07 12.44 4.49
N ARG A 116 13.64 12.62 5.75
CA ARG A 116 12.24 12.81 6.07
C ARG A 116 11.81 14.24 5.73
N ILE A 117 10.78 14.36 4.89
CA ILE A 117 10.24 15.63 4.40
C ILE A 117 9.03 16.08 5.23
N PHE A 118 8.17 15.12 5.59
CA PHE A 118 6.94 15.39 6.31
C PHE A 118 6.65 14.27 7.31
N LYS A 119 5.96 14.62 8.39
CA LYS A 119 5.41 13.69 9.38
C LYS A 119 4.03 14.21 9.78
N ALA A 120 3.02 13.36 9.62
CA ALA A 120 1.72 13.56 10.24
C ALA A 120 1.71 12.83 11.58
N ASP A 121 1.32 13.54 12.64
CA ASP A 121 1.09 12.90 13.93
C ASP A 121 -0.34 12.35 13.96
N HIS A 122 -0.45 11.10 14.38
CA HIS A 122 -1.74 10.48 14.64
C HIS A 122 -2.33 11.09 15.92
N LYS A 123 -3.48 11.73 15.77
CA LYS A 123 -4.29 12.16 16.91
C LYS A 123 -5.44 11.17 17.05
N ILE A 124 -5.53 10.51 18.18
CA ILE A 124 -6.52 9.47 18.50
C ILE A 124 -7.96 10.01 18.38
N ASP A 125 -8.14 11.31 18.57
CA ASP A 125 -9.44 12.00 18.56
C ASP A 125 -9.95 12.42 17.15
N ARG A 126 -9.23 12.07 16.08
CA ARG A 126 -9.60 12.47 14.74
C ARG A 126 -9.51 11.31 13.76
N THR A 127 -10.55 11.20 12.94
CA THR A 127 -10.52 10.35 11.75
C THR A 127 -9.54 10.96 10.75
N ALA A 128 -8.44 10.28 10.49
CA ALA A 128 -7.46 10.69 9.48
C ALA A 128 -7.75 9.98 8.15
N ASP A 129 -7.74 10.72 7.07
CA ASP A 129 -7.77 10.10 5.73
C ASP A 129 -6.37 9.58 5.39
N HIS A 130 -6.21 8.27 5.41
CA HIS A 130 -4.94 7.59 5.14
C HIS A 130 -4.56 7.58 3.65
N SER A 131 -5.43 8.08 2.75
CA SER A 131 -5.09 8.23 1.33
C SER A 131 -4.09 9.37 1.08
N TYR A 132 -3.85 10.22 2.07
CA TYR A 132 -2.86 11.29 2.01
C TYR A 132 -1.55 10.91 2.71
N PRO A 133 -0.39 11.47 2.26
CA PRO A 133 -0.20 12.47 1.20
C PRO A 133 -0.20 11.87 -0.20
N VAL A 134 -0.81 12.56 -1.15
CA VAL A 134 -0.66 12.28 -2.57
C VAL A 134 0.57 13.02 -3.09
N LEU A 135 1.35 12.43 -3.99
CA LEU A 135 2.68 12.90 -4.39
C LEU A 135 2.77 13.10 -5.91
N ALA A 136 3.45 14.17 -6.34
CA ALA A 136 3.82 14.36 -7.74
C ALA A 136 5.21 15.00 -7.87
N TRP A 137 5.99 14.49 -8.83
CA TRP A 137 7.22 15.12 -9.27
C TRP A 137 6.96 16.17 -10.35
N HIS A 138 7.64 17.31 -10.24
CA HIS A 138 7.71 18.26 -11.32
C HIS A 138 8.60 17.70 -12.44
N PRO A 139 8.28 17.95 -13.72
CA PRO A 139 9.05 17.42 -14.85
C PRO A 139 10.53 17.78 -14.85
N SER A 140 10.90 18.93 -14.27
CA SER A 140 12.31 19.34 -14.12
C SER A 140 13.13 18.47 -13.16
N GLY A 141 12.48 17.63 -12.32
CA GLY A 141 13.15 16.87 -11.27
C GLY A 141 13.68 17.69 -10.09
N ASN A 142 13.60 19.05 -10.14
CA ASN A 142 14.16 19.95 -9.11
C ASN A 142 13.20 20.20 -7.95
N LEU A 143 11.94 19.94 -8.13
CA LEU A 143 10.91 20.11 -7.09
C LEU A 143 9.84 19.03 -7.19
N PHE A 144 9.14 18.84 -6.08
CA PHE A 144 7.98 17.98 -6.01
C PHE A 144 6.91 18.60 -5.12
N SER A 145 5.67 18.21 -5.36
CA SER A 145 4.56 18.60 -4.52
C SER A 145 3.95 17.41 -3.81
N TYR A 146 3.42 17.66 -2.63
CA TYR A 146 2.60 16.71 -1.92
C TYR A 146 1.38 17.40 -1.31
N LEU A 147 0.25 16.71 -1.45
CA LEU A 147 -1.04 17.16 -0.96
C LEU A 147 -1.33 16.47 0.36
N ILE A 148 -1.76 17.22 1.33
CA ILE A 148 -2.20 16.73 2.64
C ILE A 148 -3.57 17.30 3.00
N GLU A 149 -4.31 16.55 3.79
CA GLU A 149 -5.46 17.09 4.49
C GLU A 149 -5.04 17.64 5.86
N ARG A 150 -5.49 18.82 6.18
CA ARG A 150 -5.27 19.44 7.49
C ARG A 150 -6.51 20.18 7.98
N LYS A 151 -7.15 19.69 9.03
CA LYS A 151 -8.36 20.29 9.61
C LYS A 151 -9.52 20.43 8.60
N GLY A 152 -9.69 19.44 7.73
CA GLY A 152 -10.73 19.45 6.69
C GLY A 152 -10.38 20.28 5.44
N TYR A 153 -9.17 20.85 5.36
CA TYR A 153 -8.72 21.60 4.19
C TYR A 153 -7.59 20.86 3.47
N LEU A 154 -7.64 20.92 2.14
CA LEU A 154 -6.57 20.39 1.30
C LEU A 154 -5.45 21.42 1.18
N VAL A 155 -4.24 21.01 1.51
CA VAL A 155 -3.04 21.87 1.49
C VAL A 155 -1.98 21.24 0.61
N MET A 156 -1.65 21.92 -0.49
CA MET A 156 -0.52 21.56 -1.32
C MET A 156 0.75 22.17 -0.76
N ASN A 157 1.76 21.33 -0.58
CA ASN A 157 3.09 21.74 -0.20
C ASN A 157 4.05 21.45 -1.36
N THR A 158 4.76 22.43 -1.84
CA THR A 158 5.81 22.26 -2.84
C THR A 158 7.18 22.38 -2.18
N TYR A 159 8.04 21.40 -2.44
CA TYR A 159 9.39 21.34 -1.89
C TYR A 159 10.41 21.45 -3.02
N GLU A 160 11.26 22.45 -2.95
CA GLU A 160 12.37 22.65 -3.87
C GLU A 160 13.65 22.03 -3.32
N LEU A 161 14.33 21.24 -4.13
CA LEU A 161 15.48 20.44 -3.70
C LEU A 161 16.74 21.27 -3.47
N GLN A 162 16.98 22.25 -4.34
CA GLN A 162 18.19 23.07 -4.30
C GLN A 162 18.18 24.03 -3.10
N THR A 163 17.12 24.81 -2.99
CA THR A 163 16.98 25.84 -1.94
C THR A 163 16.52 25.25 -0.62
N LYS A 164 16.01 24.00 -0.64
CA LYS A 164 15.37 23.31 0.50
C LYS A 164 14.18 24.08 1.06
N THR A 165 13.58 24.95 0.25
CA THR A 165 12.43 25.76 0.62
C THR A 165 11.13 24.98 0.46
N LYS A 166 10.14 25.36 1.24
CA LYS A 166 8.82 24.78 1.25
C LYS A 166 7.76 25.87 1.14
N THR A 167 7.01 25.83 0.08
CA THR A 167 5.84 26.70 -0.11
C THR A 167 4.55 25.94 0.18
N LYS A 168 3.53 26.67 0.63
CA LYS A 168 2.21 26.10 0.95
C LYS A 168 1.13 26.87 0.20
N ARG A 169 0.15 26.14 -0.30
CA ARG A 169 -1.05 26.70 -0.94
C ARG A 169 -2.26 25.90 -0.51
N ASN A 170 -3.31 26.59 -0.08
CA ASN A 170 -4.61 25.96 0.15
C ASN A 170 -5.29 25.67 -1.18
N ILE A 171 -5.85 24.49 -1.33
CA ILE A 171 -6.66 24.11 -2.49
C ILE A 171 -8.13 24.29 -2.08
N ILE A 172 -8.83 25.09 -2.84
CA ILE A 172 -10.24 25.43 -2.60
C ILE A 172 -11.09 24.81 -3.70
N GLY A 173 -12.31 24.41 -3.39
CA GLY A 173 -13.28 23.87 -4.37
C GLY A 173 -13.22 22.36 -4.58
N PHE A 174 -12.40 21.66 -3.81
CA PHE A 174 -12.32 20.18 -3.82
C PHE A 174 -12.51 19.63 -2.41
N GLU A 175 -13.39 18.66 -2.27
CA GLU A 175 -13.55 17.92 -1.01
C GLU A 175 -12.44 16.86 -0.85
N LYS A 176 -12.13 16.17 -1.95
CA LYS A 176 -11.09 15.13 -1.98
C LYS A 176 -10.38 15.13 -3.33
N ILE A 177 -9.05 14.93 -3.28
CA ILE A 177 -8.21 14.73 -4.47
C ILE A 177 -7.56 13.36 -4.34
N LEU A 178 -7.81 12.49 -5.30
CA LEU A 178 -7.34 11.11 -5.31
C LEU A 178 -5.91 11.00 -5.86
N ASP A 179 -5.59 11.77 -6.88
CA ASP A 179 -4.24 11.86 -7.46
C ASP A 179 -4.08 13.21 -8.15
N PHE A 180 -2.86 13.62 -8.40
CA PHE A 180 -2.52 14.78 -9.21
C PHE A 180 -1.17 14.60 -9.89
N SER A 181 -0.97 15.30 -11.00
CA SER A 181 0.29 15.29 -11.74
C SER A 181 0.57 16.67 -12.32
N TYR A 182 1.83 16.92 -12.59
CA TYR A 182 2.23 18.06 -13.41
C TYR A 182 2.11 17.72 -14.88
N ASN A 183 1.72 18.67 -15.70
CA ASN A 183 1.84 18.54 -17.15
C ASN A 183 3.31 18.69 -17.60
N SER A 184 3.59 18.48 -18.88
CA SER A 184 4.94 18.59 -19.44
C SER A 184 5.58 19.98 -19.27
N THR A 185 4.76 21.03 -19.13
CA THR A 185 5.22 22.42 -18.91
C THR A 185 5.41 22.77 -17.44
N GLY A 186 5.19 21.83 -16.52
CA GLY A 186 5.31 22.05 -15.08
C GLY A 186 4.13 22.75 -14.42
N LYS A 187 2.98 22.85 -15.10
CA LYS A 187 1.70 23.30 -14.49
C LYS A 187 0.92 22.10 -13.98
N TYR A 188 0.14 22.24 -12.94
CA TYR A 188 -0.77 21.24 -12.35
C TYR A 188 -2.22 21.73 -12.40
#